data_bb2878e30b12193e1061dce48be8b5d7
#
_entry.id   bb2878e30b12193e1061dce48be8b5d7
#
_cell.length_a   1.000
_cell.length_b   1.000
_cell.length_c   1.000
_cell.angle_alpha   90.00
_cell.angle_beta   90.00
_cell.angle_gamma   90.00
#
_symmetry.space_group_name_H-M   'P 1'
#
loop_
_entity.id
_entity.type
_entity.pdbx_description
1 polymer ?
#
loop_
_entity_poly.entity_id
_entity_poly.type
_entity_poly.pdbx_seq_one_letter_code
_entity_poly.pdbx_strand_id
1 'polypeptide(L)'
;KVMMVYDIPQETIDYLKSKEWELYQNELQQHIILQRFRDIYKLLEQFPKDETIIWTDVKDVIFQTDPTKWIEKNMKCSIMAFSESITMKDDPWACVNSGTSFPMEWEWLQNKVSYCAGTIVGESHYLRDLFINIYRWSMTSANPDQLSDQAAYNVLINLNGIDDCVQLVNQEEGFVTQLGTALVKKDEFK
;
A
#
# COMPACT_ATOMS: atom_id res chain seq x y z
N LYS A 1 -8.61 1.98 -15.88
CA LYS A 1 -8.76 1.84 -14.42
C LYS A 1 -9.24 0.44 -14.11
N VAL A 2 -8.53 -0.28 -13.25
CA VAL A 2 -8.88 -1.63 -12.83
C VAL A 2 -9.25 -1.61 -11.35
N MET A 3 -10.29 -2.34 -10.96
CA MET A 3 -10.68 -2.52 -9.57
C MET A 3 -10.77 -4.00 -9.25
N MET A 4 -10.06 -4.44 -8.20
CA MET A 4 -10.26 -5.77 -7.65
C MET A 4 -11.49 -5.78 -6.74
N VAL A 5 -12.37 -6.73 -6.94
CA VAL A 5 -13.62 -6.85 -6.19
C VAL A 5 -13.81 -8.28 -5.67
N TYR A 6 -14.43 -8.40 -4.50
CA TYR A 6 -14.65 -9.66 -3.78
C TYR A 6 -16.09 -9.73 -3.32
N ASP A 7 -16.83 -10.70 -3.85
CA ASP A 7 -18.21 -11.07 -3.41
C ASP A 7 -19.16 -9.86 -3.26
N ILE A 8 -19.08 -8.89 -4.18
CA ILE A 8 -19.93 -7.70 -4.17
C ILE A 8 -21.26 -7.95 -4.91
N PRO A 9 -22.36 -7.26 -4.54
CA PRO A 9 -23.64 -7.38 -5.20
C PRO A 9 -23.59 -7.02 -6.69
N GLN A 10 -24.45 -7.67 -7.52
CA GLN A 10 -24.51 -7.44 -8.96
C GLN A 10 -24.81 -5.96 -9.29
N GLU A 11 -25.66 -5.29 -8.53
CA GLU A 11 -25.96 -3.87 -8.71
C GLU A 11 -24.71 -2.97 -8.57
N THR A 12 -23.79 -3.33 -7.64
CA THR A 12 -22.52 -2.63 -7.48
C THR A 12 -21.59 -2.90 -8.67
N ILE A 13 -21.55 -4.14 -9.18
CA ILE A 13 -20.81 -4.49 -10.39
C ILE A 13 -21.29 -3.64 -11.57
N ASP A 14 -22.60 -3.58 -11.78
CA ASP A 14 -23.21 -2.83 -12.89
C ASP A 14 -22.93 -1.32 -12.77
N TYR A 15 -23.02 -0.79 -11.55
CA TYR A 15 -22.67 0.61 -11.28
C TYR A 15 -21.19 0.89 -11.62
N LEU A 16 -20.24 0.07 -11.15
CA LEU A 16 -18.81 0.27 -11.42
C LEU A 16 -18.50 0.18 -12.92
N LYS A 17 -19.09 -0.79 -13.63
CA LYS A 17 -18.98 -0.89 -15.08
C LYS A 17 -19.53 0.33 -15.80
N SER A 18 -20.64 0.92 -15.31
CA SER A 18 -21.21 2.14 -15.88
C SER A 18 -20.28 3.36 -15.70
N LYS A 19 -19.30 3.28 -14.80
CA LYS A 19 -18.25 4.28 -14.54
C LYS A 19 -16.92 3.92 -15.24
N GLU A 20 -16.99 3.01 -16.22
CA GLU A 20 -15.84 2.59 -17.03
C GLU A 20 -14.70 1.94 -16.20
N TRP A 21 -15.06 1.28 -15.08
CA TRP A 21 -14.11 0.44 -14.36
C TRP A 21 -14.04 -0.94 -14.98
N GLU A 22 -12.83 -1.39 -15.23
CA GLU A 22 -12.52 -2.79 -15.47
C GLU A 22 -12.47 -3.53 -14.15
N LEU A 23 -13.21 -4.64 -14.02
CA LEU A 23 -13.33 -5.37 -12.76
C LEU A 23 -12.58 -6.67 -12.82
N TYR A 24 -11.63 -6.85 -11.89
CA TYR A 24 -10.98 -8.12 -11.62
C TYR A 24 -11.68 -8.79 -10.43
N GLN A 25 -12.55 -9.75 -10.75
CA GLN A 25 -13.40 -10.40 -9.76
C GLN A 25 -12.69 -11.61 -9.16
N ASN A 26 -12.69 -11.71 -7.83
CA ASN A 26 -12.10 -12.79 -7.08
C ASN A 26 -13.09 -13.30 -6.02
N GLU A 27 -12.96 -14.58 -5.67
CA GLU A 27 -13.61 -15.15 -4.50
C GLU A 27 -12.82 -14.86 -3.24
N LEU A 28 -13.51 -14.52 -2.15
CA LEU A 28 -12.88 -14.30 -0.85
C LEU A 28 -12.57 -15.64 -0.19
N GLN A 29 -11.29 -15.97 -0.05
CA GLN A 29 -10.80 -17.24 0.54
C GLN A 29 -10.18 -17.04 1.92
N GLN A 30 -9.81 -15.80 2.27
CA GLN A 30 -9.23 -15.41 3.54
C GLN A 30 -9.47 -13.93 3.77
N HIS A 31 -8.92 -13.35 4.83
CA HIS A 31 -9.12 -11.93 5.11
C HIS A 31 -8.66 -11.05 3.93
N ILE A 32 -9.55 -10.18 3.44
CA ILE A 32 -9.36 -9.38 2.21
C ILE A 32 -8.07 -8.55 2.23
N ILE A 33 -7.69 -8.00 3.39
CA ILE A 33 -6.50 -7.16 3.57
C ILE A 33 -5.21 -7.95 3.22
N LEU A 34 -5.16 -9.24 3.49
CA LEU A 34 -4.02 -10.08 3.13
C LEU A 34 -4.18 -10.63 1.71
N GLN A 35 -5.38 -11.10 1.38
CA GLN A 35 -5.66 -11.72 0.10
C GLN A 35 -5.39 -10.78 -1.08
N ARG A 36 -5.70 -9.49 -0.94
CA ARG A 36 -5.50 -8.50 -2.00
C ARG A 36 -4.07 -8.47 -2.54
N PHE A 37 -3.06 -8.68 -1.72
CA PHE A 37 -1.66 -8.68 -2.14
C PHE A 37 -1.29 -9.91 -2.96
N ARG A 38 -1.88 -11.08 -2.65
CA ARG A 38 -1.74 -12.29 -3.48
C ARG A 38 -2.43 -12.13 -4.84
N ASP A 39 -3.60 -11.53 -4.84
CA ASP A 39 -4.43 -11.45 -6.05
C ASP A 39 -3.96 -10.32 -6.99
N ILE A 40 -3.47 -9.18 -6.47
CA ILE A 40 -2.82 -8.16 -7.30
C ILE A 40 -1.51 -8.69 -7.92
N TYR A 41 -0.73 -9.51 -7.19
CA TYR A 41 0.43 -10.19 -7.78
C TYR A 41 0.07 -10.94 -9.06
N LYS A 42 -1.04 -11.69 -9.07
CA LYS A 42 -1.52 -12.41 -10.25
C LYS A 42 -2.04 -11.46 -11.34
N LEU A 43 -2.74 -10.40 -10.95
CA LEU A 43 -3.26 -9.42 -11.89
C LEU A 43 -2.11 -8.71 -12.62
N LEU A 44 -1.04 -8.34 -11.93
CA LEU A 44 0.10 -7.63 -12.52
C LEU A 44 0.89 -8.45 -13.54
N GLU A 45 0.74 -9.79 -13.58
CA GLU A 45 1.28 -10.63 -14.66
C GLU A 45 0.72 -10.28 -16.05
N GLN A 46 -0.44 -9.61 -16.12
CA GLN A 46 -1.10 -9.22 -17.36
C GLN A 46 -0.62 -7.86 -17.88
N PHE A 47 0.18 -7.12 -17.12
CA PHE A 47 0.68 -5.80 -17.48
C PHE A 47 2.12 -5.86 -18.02
N PRO A 48 2.52 -4.93 -18.90
CA PRO A 48 3.92 -4.77 -19.29
C PRO A 48 4.79 -4.57 -18.04
N LYS A 49 6.02 -5.08 -18.07
CA LYS A 49 6.92 -5.05 -16.91
C LYS A 49 7.26 -3.64 -16.43
N ASP A 50 7.37 -2.72 -17.36
CA ASP A 50 7.73 -1.31 -17.18
C ASP A 50 6.50 -0.38 -17.08
N GLU A 51 5.29 -0.95 -17.07
CA GLU A 51 4.07 -0.16 -16.86
C GLU A 51 4.08 0.43 -15.45
N THR A 52 3.88 1.75 -15.35
CA THR A 52 3.74 2.42 -14.06
C THR A 52 2.34 2.22 -13.51
N ILE A 53 2.25 1.59 -12.36
CA ILE A 53 1.00 1.29 -11.66
C ILE A 53 0.86 2.19 -10.44
N ILE A 54 -0.32 2.76 -10.26
CA ILE A 54 -0.75 3.42 -9.03
C ILE A 54 -1.69 2.46 -8.31
N TRP A 55 -1.20 1.86 -7.24
CA TRP A 55 -2.00 1.05 -6.32
C TRP A 55 -2.58 1.91 -5.21
N THR A 56 -3.91 1.82 -4.98
CA THR A 56 -4.55 2.50 -3.86
C THR A 56 -5.64 1.64 -3.23
N ASP A 57 -5.89 1.86 -1.95
CA ASP A 57 -7.15 1.51 -1.32
C ASP A 57 -8.29 2.28 -2.01
N VAL A 58 -9.54 1.81 -1.88
CA VAL A 58 -10.68 2.38 -2.62
C VAL A 58 -11.63 3.14 -1.70
N LYS A 59 -11.76 2.69 -0.45
CA LYS A 59 -12.83 3.14 0.45
C LYS A 59 -12.64 4.56 0.98
N ASP A 60 -11.40 4.97 1.19
CA ASP A 60 -11.00 6.18 1.90
C ASP A 60 -9.91 6.98 1.17
N VAL A 61 -9.81 6.80 -0.13
CA VAL A 61 -8.89 7.52 -1.00
C VAL A 61 -9.64 8.51 -1.90
N ILE A 62 -9.16 9.74 -1.96
CA ILE A 62 -9.70 10.81 -2.81
C ILE A 62 -8.61 11.35 -3.73
N PHE A 63 -8.84 11.25 -5.02
CA PHE A 63 -8.00 11.91 -6.03
C PHE A 63 -8.52 13.33 -6.26
N GLN A 64 -7.75 14.33 -5.85
CA GLN A 64 -8.07 15.74 -6.08
C GLN A 64 -7.61 16.21 -7.47
N THR A 65 -6.53 15.60 -7.98
CA THR A 65 -5.99 15.87 -9.32
C THR A 65 -5.41 14.58 -9.92
N ASP A 66 -5.10 14.61 -11.22
CA ASP A 66 -4.37 13.53 -11.88
C ASP A 66 -2.88 13.56 -11.45
N PRO A 67 -2.36 12.51 -10.79
CA PRO A 67 -0.99 12.47 -10.30
C PRO A 67 0.05 12.12 -11.39
N THR A 68 -0.38 11.72 -12.58
CA THR A 68 0.50 11.15 -13.62
C THR A 68 1.69 12.07 -13.93
N LYS A 69 1.45 13.35 -14.19
CA LYS A 69 2.52 14.31 -14.49
C LYS A 69 3.51 14.51 -13.35
N TRP A 70 3.03 14.41 -12.11
CA TRP A 70 3.90 14.51 -10.95
C TRP A 70 4.79 13.27 -10.85
N ILE A 71 4.22 12.09 -11.04
CA ILE A 71 4.94 10.81 -11.02
C ILE A 71 6.02 10.78 -12.12
N GLU A 72 5.65 11.07 -13.37
CA GLU A 72 6.59 11.13 -14.50
C GLU A 72 7.80 12.02 -14.24
N LYS A 73 7.60 13.14 -13.56
CA LYS A 73 8.67 14.09 -13.25
C LYS A 73 9.53 13.68 -12.06
N ASN A 74 8.96 13.02 -11.06
CA ASN A 74 9.57 12.87 -9.74
C ASN A 74 9.94 11.42 -9.38
N MET A 75 9.45 10.42 -10.12
CA MET A 75 9.81 9.03 -9.90
C MET A 75 11.26 8.79 -10.34
N LYS A 76 12.12 8.43 -9.38
CA LYS A 76 13.55 8.20 -9.59
C LYS A 76 13.97 6.76 -9.35
N CYS A 77 13.11 5.98 -8.69
CA CYS A 77 13.29 4.58 -8.37
C CYS A 77 12.09 3.78 -8.87
N SER A 78 12.22 2.49 -8.90
CA SER A 78 11.20 1.59 -9.45
C SER A 78 9.93 1.50 -8.60
N ILE A 79 10.00 1.91 -7.31
CA ILE A 79 8.87 1.96 -6.38
C ILE A 79 8.90 3.30 -5.63
N MET A 80 7.73 3.88 -5.38
CA MET A 80 7.54 5.03 -4.49
C MET A 80 6.67 4.62 -3.31
N ALA A 81 7.17 4.83 -2.10
CA ALA A 81 6.47 4.62 -0.83
C ALA A 81 6.14 5.97 -0.19
N PHE A 82 4.90 6.15 0.25
CA PHE A 82 4.41 7.43 0.79
C PHE A 82 4.29 7.37 2.32
N SER A 83 4.94 8.32 2.99
CA SER A 83 5.03 8.35 4.44
C SER A 83 3.74 8.82 5.10
N GLU A 84 3.55 8.36 6.34
CA GLU A 84 2.53 8.85 7.25
C GLU A 84 3.04 10.02 8.12
N SER A 85 4.25 10.52 7.84
CA SER A 85 4.93 11.62 8.56
C SER A 85 5.05 11.43 10.07
N ILE A 86 5.00 10.19 10.54
CA ILE A 86 5.14 9.81 11.93
C ILE A 86 6.16 8.68 12.07
N THR A 87 6.97 8.72 13.14
CA THR A 87 7.86 7.62 13.49
C THR A 87 7.03 6.47 14.06
N MET A 88 7.32 5.23 13.71
CA MET A 88 6.51 4.08 14.11
C MET A 88 6.32 3.96 15.62
N LYS A 89 7.34 4.25 16.43
CA LYS A 89 7.24 4.24 17.90
C LYS A 89 6.30 5.33 18.46
N ASP A 90 6.07 6.40 17.71
CA ASP A 90 5.22 7.53 18.11
C ASP A 90 3.76 7.33 17.65
N ASP A 91 3.51 6.32 16.82
CA ASP A 91 2.17 5.89 16.41
C ASP A 91 1.73 4.68 17.26
N PRO A 92 0.72 4.85 18.16
CA PRO A 92 0.23 3.77 19.00
C PRO A 92 -0.27 2.55 18.20
N TRP A 93 -0.83 2.76 17.02
CA TRP A 93 -1.29 1.67 16.17
C TRP A 93 -0.11 0.89 15.58
N ALA A 94 0.90 1.57 15.05
CA ALA A 94 2.10 0.92 14.51
C ALA A 94 2.89 0.18 15.61
N CYS A 95 2.97 0.72 16.83
CA CYS A 95 3.57 0.04 17.98
C CYS A 95 2.93 -1.33 18.25
N VAL A 96 1.60 -1.39 18.27
CA VAL A 96 0.87 -2.64 18.48
C VAL A 96 0.98 -3.53 17.26
N ASN A 97 0.68 -3.01 16.07
CA ASN A 97 0.65 -3.80 14.84
C ASN A 97 2.02 -4.39 14.51
N SER A 98 3.03 -3.54 14.31
CA SER A 98 4.37 -3.99 13.92
C SER A 98 5.11 -4.70 15.06
N GLY A 99 5.01 -4.19 16.29
CA GLY A 99 5.70 -4.75 17.44
C GLY A 99 5.21 -6.15 17.83
N THR A 100 3.92 -6.47 17.62
CA THR A 100 3.38 -7.81 17.88
C THR A 100 3.51 -8.75 16.70
N SER A 101 3.46 -8.23 15.47
CA SER A 101 3.58 -9.03 14.25
C SER A 101 5.01 -9.46 13.96
N PHE A 102 5.97 -8.55 14.17
CA PHE A 102 7.38 -8.75 13.83
C PHE A 102 8.29 -8.24 14.97
N PRO A 103 8.27 -8.89 16.14
CA PRO A 103 8.98 -8.40 17.32
C PRO A 103 10.51 -8.33 17.16
N MET A 104 11.09 -9.18 16.32
CA MET A 104 12.53 -9.13 16.05
C MET A 104 12.90 -7.93 15.18
N GLU A 105 12.10 -7.66 14.16
CA GLU A 105 12.27 -6.52 13.26
C GLU A 105 11.93 -5.20 13.97
N TRP A 106 11.06 -5.23 14.95
CA TRP A 106 10.66 -4.06 15.73
C TRP A 106 11.83 -3.34 16.39
N GLU A 107 12.88 -4.06 16.81
CA GLU A 107 14.06 -3.47 17.44
C GLU A 107 14.69 -2.34 16.62
N TRP A 108 14.72 -2.49 15.30
CA TRP A 108 15.27 -1.49 14.40
C TRP A 108 14.19 -0.67 13.66
N LEU A 109 13.04 -1.27 13.40
CA LEU A 109 11.94 -0.66 12.64
C LEU A 109 11.26 0.49 13.40
N GLN A 110 11.15 0.40 14.73
CA GLN A 110 10.46 1.39 15.57
C GLN A 110 10.97 2.83 15.40
N ASN A 111 12.24 3.01 15.01
CA ASN A 111 12.85 4.32 14.78
C ASN A 111 12.73 4.82 13.33
N LYS A 112 12.07 4.05 12.46
CA LYS A 112 11.81 4.45 11.08
C LYS A 112 10.48 5.19 10.98
N VAL A 113 10.35 5.99 9.91
CA VAL A 113 9.06 6.59 9.55
C VAL A 113 8.10 5.51 9.07
N SER A 114 6.83 5.63 9.42
CA SER A 114 5.76 4.75 8.93
C SER A 114 5.38 5.10 7.50
N TYR A 115 5.21 4.08 6.67
CA TYR A 115 4.75 4.18 5.28
C TYR A 115 3.45 3.40 5.09
N CYS A 116 2.48 4.04 4.42
CA CYS A 116 1.15 3.48 4.22
C CYS A 116 1.12 2.45 3.10
N ALA A 117 0.64 1.24 3.39
CA ALA A 117 0.45 0.19 2.39
C ALA A 117 -0.79 0.41 1.49
N GLY A 118 -1.62 1.40 1.82
CA GLY A 118 -2.83 1.74 1.07
C GLY A 118 -2.59 2.61 -0.17
N THR A 119 -1.36 3.13 -0.38
CA THR A 119 -0.98 3.85 -1.60
C THR A 119 0.48 3.59 -1.93
N ILE A 120 0.73 2.95 -3.05
CA ILE A 120 2.07 2.60 -3.55
C ILE A 120 2.09 2.85 -5.06
N VAL A 121 3.18 3.41 -5.56
CA VAL A 121 3.39 3.59 -7.01
C VAL A 121 4.64 2.85 -7.43
N GLY A 122 4.64 2.26 -8.61
CA GLY A 122 5.85 1.62 -9.12
C GLY A 122 5.66 0.91 -10.46
N GLU A 123 6.77 0.43 -10.99
CA GLU A 123 6.75 -0.42 -12.17
C GLU A 123 6.11 -1.78 -11.86
N SER A 124 5.29 -2.28 -12.77
CA SER A 124 4.48 -3.49 -12.60
C SER A 124 5.26 -4.67 -12.03
N HIS A 125 6.44 -4.98 -12.58
CA HIS A 125 7.19 -6.16 -12.14
C HIS A 125 7.81 -6.00 -10.73
N TYR A 126 8.25 -4.79 -10.34
CA TYR A 126 8.73 -4.54 -8.98
C TYR A 126 7.59 -4.55 -7.96
N LEU A 127 6.44 -3.96 -8.31
CA LEU A 127 5.25 -4.03 -7.46
C LEU A 127 4.75 -5.46 -7.30
N ARG A 128 4.77 -6.26 -8.38
CA ARG A 128 4.41 -7.67 -8.33
C ARG A 128 5.25 -8.41 -7.29
N ASP A 129 6.57 -8.22 -7.33
CA ASP A 129 7.48 -8.89 -6.40
C ASP A 129 7.32 -8.36 -4.97
N LEU A 130 7.09 -7.05 -4.79
CA LEU A 130 6.78 -6.47 -3.49
C LEU A 130 5.50 -7.06 -2.91
N PHE A 131 4.41 -7.10 -3.67
CA PHE A 131 3.10 -7.54 -3.17
C PHE A 131 3.08 -9.02 -2.77
N ILE A 132 3.72 -9.91 -3.54
CA ILE A 132 3.79 -11.31 -3.12
C ILE A 132 4.66 -11.48 -1.85
N ASN A 133 5.66 -10.64 -1.66
CA ASN A 133 6.48 -10.66 -0.45
C ASN A 133 5.73 -10.06 0.74
N ILE A 134 4.94 -8.98 0.59
CA ILE A 134 4.04 -8.49 1.65
C ILE A 134 3.12 -9.62 2.09
N TYR A 135 2.47 -10.31 1.15
CA TYR A 135 1.61 -11.44 1.45
C TYR A 135 2.34 -12.55 2.23
N ARG A 136 3.52 -12.97 1.74
CA ARG A 136 4.30 -14.04 2.39
C ARG A 136 4.75 -13.66 3.79
N TRP A 137 5.26 -12.46 3.98
CA TRP A 137 5.67 -11.96 5.29
C TRP A 137 4.49 -11.85 6.25
N SER A 138 3.37 -11.32 5.80
CA SER A 138 2.15 -11.27 6.63
C SER A 138 1.71 -12.65 7.11
N MET A 139 1.89 -13.70 6.29
CA MET A 139 1.57 -15.08 6.68
C MET A 139 2.57 -15.66 7.71
N THR A 140 3.70 -15.02 7.95
CA THR A 140 4.68 -15.42 8.97
C THR A 140 4.61 -14.57 10.23
N SER A 141 3.61 -13.69 10.35
CA SER A 141 3.40 -12.85 11.53
C SER A 141 3.37 -13.68 12.81
N ALA A 142 4.06 -13.20 13.85
CA ALA A 142 4.02 -13.83 15.17
C ALA A 142 2.65 -13.74 15.85
N ASN A 143 1.80 -12.80 15.37
CA ASN A 143 0.42 -12.65 15.81
C ASN A 143 -0.54 -12.89 14.64
N PRO A 144 -1.08 -14.12 14.47
CA PRO A 144 -1.93 -14.47 13.33
C PRO A 144 -3.30 -13.77 13.35
N ASP A 145 -3.73 -13.26 14.51
CA ASP A 145 -4.98 -12.51 14.65
C ASP A 145 -4.83 -11.04 14.23
N GLN A 146 -3.61 -10.58 14.05
CA GLN A 146 -3.30 -9.21 13.65
C GLN A 146 -3.15 -9.12 12.12
N LEU A 147 -3.82 -8.13 11.53
CA LEU A 147 -3.59 -7.79 10.12
C LEU A 147 -2.23 -7.09 9.99
N SER A 148 -1.28 -7.76 9.39
CA SER A 148 0.13 -7.37 9.43
C SER A 148 0.69 -6.89 8.08
N ASP A 149 -0.19 -6.56 7.13
CA ASP A 149 0.19 -6.12 5.79
C ASP A 149 1.04 -4.84 5.78
N GLN A 150 0.62 -3.81 6.53
CA GLN A 150 1.40 -2.59 6.63
C GLN A 150 2.70 -2.79 7.42
N ALA A 151 2.69 -3.64 8.45
CA ALA A 151 3.89 -4.03 9.16
C ALA A 151 4.89 -4.74 8.24
N ALA A 152 4.43 -5.75 7.49
CA ALA A 152 5.23 -6.47 6.50
C ALA A 152 5.78 -5.53 5.40
N TYR A 153 4.95 -4.63 4.90
CA TYR A 153 5.37 -3.62 3.93
C TYR A 153 6.51 -2.75 4.48
N ASN A 154 6.36 -2.24 5.69
CA ASN A 154 7.38 -1.39 6.31
C ASN A 154 8.68 -2.16 6.63
N VAL A 155 8.60 -3.44 6.99
CA VAL A 155 9.80 -4.29 7.09
C VAL A 155 10.49 -4.36 5.73
N LEU A 156 9.77 -4.74 4.67
CA LEU A 156 10.32 -5.00 3.35
C LEU A 156 11.01 -3.78 2.73
N ILE A 157 10.37 -2.60 2.76
CA ILE A 157 10.93 -1.39 2.14
C ILE A 157 12.14 -0.81 2.91
N ASN A 158 12.40 -1.31 4.12
CA ASN A 158 13.57 -0.93 4.93
C ASN A 158 14.63 -2.04 5.02
N LEU A 159 14.45 -3.18 4.32
CA LEU A 159 15.48 -4.20 4.24
C LEU A 159 16.60 -3.79 3.27
N ASN A 160 17.83 -4.03 3.66
CA ASN A 160 19.00 -3.79 2.81
C ASN A 160 18.88 -4.54 1.48
N GLY A 161 19.11 -3.84 0.38
CA GLY A 161 19.03 -4.39 -0.99
C GLY A 161 17.66 -4.25 -1.67
N ILE A 162 16.61 -3.89 -0.93
CA ILE A 162 15.32 -3.46 -1.51
C ILE A 162 15.23 -1.93 -1.49
N ASP A 163 15.84 -1.28 -0.50
CA ASP A 163 15.89 0.18 -0.35
C ASP A 163 16.47 0.90 -1.58
N ASP A 164 17.42 0.29 -2.30
CA ASP A 164 17.96 0.84 -3.55
C ASP A 164 16.90 0.98 -4.67
N CYS A 165 15.82 0.20 -4.60
CA CYS A 165 14.73 0.21 -5.57
C CYS A 165 13.53 1.06 -5.12
N VAL A 166 13.52 1.55 -3.87
CA VAL A 166 12.39 2.27 -3.28
C VAL A 166 12.73 3.73 -3.01
N GLN A 167 11.96 4.63 -3.57
CA GLN A 167 11.95 6.04 -3.25
C GLN A 167 10.99 6.28 -2.09
N LEU A 168 11.52 6.69 -0.95
CA LEU A 168 10.75 7.09 0.23
C LEU A 168 10.33 8.56 0.07
N VAL A 169 9.02 8.83 0.04
CA VAL A 169 8.45 10.15 -0.24
C VAL A 169 7.72 10.66 1.00
N ASN A 170 8.12 11.82 1.50
CA ASN A 170 7.42 12.49 2.60
C ASN A 170 6.13 13.17 2.11
N GLN A 171 5.18 13.41 3.00
CA GLN A 171 3.88 14.02 2.64
C GLN A 171 4.07 15.41 2.01
N GLU A 172 5.02 16.20 2.51
CA GLU A 172 5.30 17.56 2.03
C GLU A 172 5.96 17.58 0.65
N GLU A 173 6.55 16.47 0.23
CA GLU A 173 7.28 16.34 -1.05
C GLU A 173 6.46 15.66 -2.13
N GLY A 174 5.46 14.85 -1.71
CA GLY A 174 4.66 13.99 -2.56
C GLY A 174 3.30 14.59 -2.95
N PHE A 175 2.51 13.77 -3.64
CA PHE A 175 1.12 14.09 -3.99
C PHE A 175 0.11 13.32 -3.10
N VAL A 176 0.60 12.53 -2.15
CA VAL A 176 -0.21 11.71 -1.24
C VAL A 176 -0.14 12.29 0.16
N THR A 177 -1.31 12.50 0.78
CA THR A 177 -1.45 12.93 2.16
C THR A 177 -2.24 11.89 2.96
N GLN A 178 -1.65 11.40 4.04
CA GLN A 178 -2.27 10.42 4.96
C GLN A 178 -3.00 11.17 6.09
N LEU A 179 -4.32 11.31 5.96
CA LEU A 179 -5.11 12.11 6.91
C LEU A 179 -5.26 11.44 8.30
N GLY A 180 -5.06 10.13 8.39
CA GLY A 180 -5.14 9.38 9.65
C GLY A 180 -4.10 9.79 10.67
N THR A 181 -2.88 10.04 10.19
CA THR A 181 -1.69 10.38 10.98
C THR A 181 -1.19 11.79 10.75
N ALA A 182 -1.85 12.57 9.86
CA ALA A 182 -1.44 13.93 9.53
C ALA A 182 -1.33 14.78 10.80
N LEU A 183 -0.19 15.43 10.96
CA LEU A 183 0.08 16.38 12.06
C LEU A 183 -0.77 17.66 11.95
N VAL A 184 -1.33 17.92 10.77
CA VAL A 184 -2.25 19.03 10.53
C VAL A 184 -3.58 18.74 11.21
N LYS A 185 -4.08 19.69 11.97
CA LYS A 185 -5.39 19.55 12.65
C LYS A 185 -6.47 19.28 11.62
N LYS A 186 -7.23 18.21 11.81
CA LYS A 186 -8.33 17.79 10.89
C LYS A 186 -9.34 18.91 10.60
N ASP A 187 -9.42 19.92 11.47
CA ASP A 187 -10.29 21.09 11.32
C ASP A 187 -9.83 22.10 10.25
N GLU A 188 -8.60 21.98 9.76
CA GLU A 188 -8.05 22.85 8.72
C GLU A 188 -8.36 22.35 7.29
N PHE A 189 -8.92 21.13 7.17
CA PHE A 189 -9.39 20.54 5.90
C PHE A 189 -10.91 20.69 5.73
N LYS A 190 -11.40 21.91 5.82
CA LYS A 190 -12.80 22.23 5.53
C LYS A 190 -12.96 22.78 4.12
#